data_ecf9912b4ef5e5e6b5eb33c57629c269
#
_entry.id   ecf9912b4ef5e5e6b5eb33c57629c269
#
_cell.length_a   1.000
_cell.length_b   1.000
_cell.length_c   1.000
_cell.angle_alpha   90.00
_cell.angle_beta   90.00
_cell.angle_gamma   90.00
#
_symmetry.space_group_name_H-M   'P 1'
#
loop_
_entity.id
_entity.type
_entity.pdbx_description
1 polymer ?
#
loop_
_entity_poly.entity_id
_entity_poly.type
_entity_poly.pdbx_seq_one_letter_code
_entity_poly.pdbx_strand_id
1 'polypeptide(L)'
;KIVPYGFNDYDAAIDECIEALGLDYIDLLLIHQQGADEKELYAAIERAVENGKVRSLGISNYYTQEDFERITENATIMPAVIQNENHIFYQNTEFQDYVKQFGTIIESYYPFGGRGHTSDSMNNETILAIAEAHGKTGAQVILRWQLQAGYIAIPGSSNPDHIAENYDIFDFELSSEEMQQIAALDTGERY
;
A
#
# COMPACT_ATOMS: atom_id res chain seq x y z
N LYS A 1 1.82 12.26 -2.16
CA LYS A 1 0.67 11.96 -3.03
C LYS A 1 0.06 13.24 -3.59
N ILE A 2 -0.46 13.17 -4.81
CA ILE A 2 -1.14 14.27 -5.47
C ILE A 2 -2.54 13.82 -5.90
N VAL A 3 -3.53 14.73 -5.84
CA VAL A 3 -4.91 14.44 -6.24
C VAL A 3 -5.14 14.79 -7.70
N PRO A 4 -5.97 14.02 -8.45
CA PRO A 4 -6.23 14.25 -9.87
C PRO A 4 -7.37 15.26 -10.10
N TYR A 5 -7.28 16.42 -9.44
CA TYR A 5 -8.23 17.56 -9.58
C TYR A 5 -7.67 18.81 -8.92
N GLY A 6 -8.16 19.96 -9.35
CA GLY A 6 -7.86 21.26 -8.72
C GLY A 6 -6.54 21.90 -9.17
N PHE A 7 -5.85 21.34 -10.15
CA PHE A 7 -4.66 21.92 -10.77
C PHE A 7 -4.94 22.21 -12.24
N ASN A 8 -4.39 23.34 -12.73
CA ASN A 8 -4.43 23.69 -14.15
C ASN A 8 -3.20 23.18 -14.91
N ASP A 9 -2.15 22.80 -14.17
CA ASP A 9 -0.87 22.33 -14.69
C ASP A 9 -0.26 21.36 -13.69
N TYR A 10 -0.25 20.07 -14.02
CA TYR A 10 0.29 19.01 -13.14
C TYR A 10 1.82 18.96 -13.15
N ASP A 11 2.48 19.39 -14.22
CA ASP A 11 3.95 19.49 -14.24
C ASP A 11 4.42 20.55 -13.22
N ALA A 12 3.76 21.73 -13.21
CA ALA A 12 4.02 22.76 -12.21
C ALA A 12 3.69 22.29 -10.79
N ALA A 13 2.58 21.57 -10.59
CA ALA A 13 2.20 21.05 -9.27
C ALA A 13 3.23 20.03 -8.73
N ILE A 14 3.84 19.22 -9.59
CA ILE A 14 4.93 18.31 -9.20
C ILE A 14 6.18 19.11 -8.79
N ASP A 15 6.53 20.16 -9.53
CA ASP A 15 7.66 21.03 -9.19
C ASP A 15 7.44 21.71 -7.83
N GLU A 16 6.24 22.24 -7.57
CA GLU A 16 5.87 22.81 -6.27
C GLU A 16 5.98 21.79 -5.13
N CYS A 17 5.61 20.53 -5.36
CA CYS A 17 5.78 19.47 -4.37
C CYS A 17 7.25 19.20 -4.02
N ILE A 18 8.13 19.17 -5.03
CA ILE A 18 9.57 18.97 -4.85
C ILE A 18 10.17 20.13 -4.05
N GLU A 19 9.82 21.37 -4.44
CA GLU A 19 10.27 22.59 -3.75
C GLU A 19 9.77 22.62 -2.29
N ALA A 20 8.50 22.32 -2.05
CA ALA A 20 7.92 22.30 -0.71
C ALA A 20 8.57 21.25 0.21
N LEU A 21 9.02 20.13 -0.34
CA LEU A 21 9.76 19.09 0.39
C LEU A 21 11.22 19.44 0.62
N GLY A 22 11.76 20.44 -0.09
CA GLY A 22 13.18 20.82 -0.05
C GLY A 22 14.10 19.72 -0.59
N LEU A 23 13.63 18.97 -1.58
CA LEU A 23 14.35 17.84 -2.19
C LEU A 23 14.71 18.15 -3.64
N ASP A 24 15.67 17.43 -4.19
CA ASP A 24 16.02 17.51 -5.61
C ASP A 24 15.12 16.62 -6.48
N TYR A 25 14.55 15.56 -5.91
CA TYR A 25 13.66 14.60 -6.56
C TYR A 25 12.75 13.90 -5.54
N ILE A 26 11.73 13.19 -6.03
CA ILE A 26 10.82 12.34 -5.23
C ILE A 26 11.08 10.87 -5.58
N ASP A 27 11.30 10.00 -4.58
CA ASP A 27 11.51 8.56 -4.81
C ASP A 27 10.24 7.88 -5.30
N LEU A 28 9.08 8.20 -4.74
CA LEU A 28 7.78 7.63 -5.11
C LEU A 28 6.69 8.69 -5.07
N LEU A 29 6.09 8.98 -6.21
CA LEU A 29 4.93 9.87 -6.31
C LEU A 29 3.68 9.06 -6.67
N LEU A 30 2.65 9.18 -5.83
CA LEU A 30 1.38 8.47 -6.01
C LEU A 30 0.26 9.39 -6.46
N ILE A 31 -0.54 8.97 -7.44
CA ILE A 31 -1.91 9.47 -7.63
C ILE A 31 -2.72 9.03 -6.41
N HIS A 32 -3.29 9.98 -5.67
CA HIS A 32 -3.88 9.70 -4.36
C HIS A 32 -5.16 8.88 -4.44
N GLN A 33 -5.95 9.11 -5.47
CA GLN A 33 -7.26 8.48 -5.69
C GLN A 33 -7.69 8.67 -7.13
N GLN A 34 -8.75 7.99 -7.54
CA GLN A 34 -9.40 8.19 -8.83
C GLN A 34 -10.00 9.59 -8.93
N GLY A 35 -10.05 10.15 -10.12
CA GLY A 35 -10.62 11.47 -10.37
C GLY A 35 -10.68 11.84 -11.85
N ALA A 36 -11.26 13.00 -12.15
CA ALA A 36 -11.52 13.43 -13.52
C ALA A 36 -10.26 13.54 -14.38
N ASP A 37 -9.17 14.03 -13.78
CA ASP A 37 -7.92 14.34 -14.48
C ASP A 37 -6.83 13.27 -14.23
N GLU A 38 -7.22 12.06 -13.78
CA GLU A 38 -6.26 11.02 -13.38
C GLU A 38 -5.31 10.61 -14.51
N LYS A 39 -5.78 10.55 -15.76
CA LYS A 39 -4.94 10.21 -16.92
C LYS A 39 -3.96 11.33 -17.28
N GLU A 40 -4.37 12.61 -17.13
CA GLU A 40 -3.50 13.75 -17.35
C GLU A 40 -2.41 13.82 -16.28
N LEU A 41 -2.78 13.62 -15.01
CA LEU A 41 -1.83 13.53 -13.91
C LEU A 41 -0.87 12.35 -14.10
N TYR A 42 -1.37 11.18 -14.55
CA TYR A 42 -0.52 10.02 -14.83
C TYR A 42 0.56 10.36 -15.85
N ALA A 43 0.16 10.94 -16.97
CA ALA A 43 1.09 11.37 -18.02
C ALA A 43 2.10 12.43 -17.53
N ALA A 44 1.69 13.35 -16.64
CA ALA A 44 2.60 14.31 -16.03
C ALA A 44 3.63 13.63 -15.12
N ILE A 45 3.24 12.62 -14.34
CA ILE A 45 4.18 11.87 -13.52
C ILE A 45 5.14 11.04 -14.39
N GLU A 46 4.69 10.45 -15.50
CA GLU A 46 5.58 9.77 -16.46
C GLU A 46 6.66 10.73 -16.98
N ARG A 47 6.27 11.93 -17.43
CA ARG A 47 7.25 12.97 -17.84
C ARG A 47 8.21 13.34 -16.71
N ALA A 48 7.73 13.42 -15.47
CA ALA A 48 8.56 13.70 -14.31
C ALA A 48 9.56 12.55 -14.04
N VAL A 49 9.18 11.29 -14.30
CA VAL A 49 10.11 10.15 -14.25
C VAL A 49 11.17 10.23 -15.33
N GLU A 50 10.79 10.50 -16.57
CA GLU A 50 11.72 10.66 -17.71
C GLU A 50 12.73 11.79 -17.47
N ASN A 51 12.31 12.87 -16.82
CA ASN A 51 13.14 14.02 -16.48
C ASN A 51 13.95 13.86 -15.17
N GLY A 52 13.83 12.72 -14.48
CA GLY A 52 14.55 12.42 -13.26
C GLY A 52 14.04 13.17 -12.01
N LYS A 53 12.90 13.86 -12.10
CA LYS A 53 12.24 14.54 -10.97
C LYS A 53 11.53 13.57 -10.02
N VAL A 54 11.08 12.44 -10.56
CA VAL A 54 10.43 11.35 -9.82
C VAL A 54 11.14 10.05 -10.21
N ARG A 55 11.40 9.16 -9.25
CA ARG A 55 12.03 7.85 -9.52
C ARG A 55 11.03 6.77 -9.85
N SER A 56 9.89 6.77 -9.17
CA SER A 56 8.85 5.75 -9.32
C SER A 56 7.47 6.37 -9.29
N LEU A 57 6.63 5.95 -10.22
CA LEU A 57 5.22 6.29 -10.29
C LEU A 57 4.42 5.22 -9.55
N GLY A 58 3.39 5.63 -8.80
CA GLY A 58 2.40 4.73 -8.22
C GLY A 58 1.00 5.34 -8.22
N ILE A 59 0.04 4.51 -7.85
CA ILE A 59 -1.37 4.89 -7.74
C ILE A 59 -1.91 4.48 -6.38
N SER A 60 -3.07 5.00 -5.98
CA SER A 60 -3.69 4.67 -4.69
C SER A 60 -5.21 4.67 -4.82
N ASN A 61 -5.88 3.74 -4.14
CA ASN A 61 -7.33 3.57 -4.18
C ASN A 61 -7.87 3.10 -5.55
N TYR A 62 -7.15 2.18 -6.18
CA TYR A 62 -7.57 1.41 -7.35
C TYR A 62 -7.71 -0.05 -6.94
N TYR A 63 -8.92 -0.61 -6.98
CA TYR A 63 -9.23 -1.90 -6.33
C TYR A 63 -9.67 -2.99 -7.30
N THR A 64 -9.87 -2.67 -8.57
CA THR A 64 -10.34 -3.61 -9.59
C THR A 64 -9.42 -3.64 -10.79
N GLN A 65 -9.43 -4.75 -11.51
CA GLN A 65 -8.74 -4.87 -12.79
C GLN A 65 -9.17 -3.79 -13.77
N GLU A 66 -10.48 -3.50 -13.85
CA GLU A 66 -11.04 -2.45 -14.72
C GLU A 66 -10.47 -1.06 -14.40
N ASP A 67 -10.36 -0.71 -13.11
CA ASP A 67 -9.74 0.55 -12.67
C ASP A 67 -8.26 0.64 -13.07
N PHE A 68 -7.53 -0.46 -12.88
CA PHE A 68 -6.12 -0.53 -13.23
C PHE A 68 -5.91 -0.43 -14.75
N GLU A 69 -6.66 -1.18 -15.54
CA GLU A 69 -6.60 -1.12 -17.01
C GLU A 69 -6.98 0.26 -17.54
N ARG A 70 -8.01 0.89 -16.95
CA ARG A 70 -8.44 2.23 -17.34
C ARG A 70 -7.36 3.29 -17.12
N ILE A 71 -6.66 3.27 -15.97
CA ILE A 71 -5.61 4.26 -15.69
C ILE A 71 -4.34 3.98 -16.48
N THR A 72 -4.04 2.73 -16.79
CA THR A 72 -2.84 2.31 -17.51
C THR A 72 -3.04 2.15 -19.02
N GLU A 73 -4.22 2.44 -19.56
CA GLU A 73 -4.56 2.24 -20.98
C GLU A 73 -3.52 2.81 -21.95
N ASN A 74 -2.95 3.96 -21.64
CA ASN A 74 -1.95 4.64 -22.47
C ASN A 74 -0.59 4.77 -21.74
N ALA A 75 -0.39 4.02 -20.67
CA ALA A 75 0.82 4.10 -19.87
C ALA A 75 2.04 3.56 -20.62
N THR A 76 3.14 4.27 -20.56
CA THR A 76 4.46 3.83 -21.00
C THR A 76 5.28 3.27 -19.85
N ILE A 77 4.96 3.69 -18.63
CA ILE A 77 5.57 3.25 -17.37
C ILE A 77 4.46 2.66 -16.49
N MET A 78 4.54 1.37 -16.18
CA MET A 78 3.58 0.75 -15.24
C MET A 78 3.79 1.26 -13.82
N PRO A 79 2.71 1.36 -12.99
CA PRO A 79 2.87 1.77 -11.61
C PRO A 79 3.76 0.78 -10.87
N ALA A 80 4.81 1.27 -10.21
CA ALA A 80 5.67 0.44 -9.36
C ALA A 80 4.94 -0.01 -8.10
N VAL A 81 4.02 0.82 -7.60
CA VAL A 81 3.29 0.61 -6.35
C VAL A 81 1.81 0.94 -6.52
N ILE A 82 0.95 0.12 -5.93
CA ILE A 82 -0.44 0.48 -5.66
C ILE A 82 -0.63 0.53 -4.16
N GLN A 83 -0.94 1.73 -3.62
CA GLN A 83 -1.24 1.89 -2.22
C GLN A 83 -2.75 1.75 -1.99
N ASN A 84 -3.15 0.62 -1.41
CA ASN A 84 -4.55 0.29 -1.13
C ASN A 84 -4.76 -0.11 0.32
N GLU A 85 -6.03 -0.07 0.77
CA GLU A 85 -6.43 -0.74 1.98
C GLU A 85 -6.16 -2.24 1.83
N ASN A 86 -5.43 -2.80 2.80
CA ASN A 86 -5.12 -4.24 2.81
C ASN A 86 -4.84 -4.68 4.25
N HIS A 87 -5.66 -5.59 4.76
CA HIS A 87 -5.58 -6.16 6.10
C HIS A 87 -6.19 -7.56 6.12
N ILE A 88 -6.14 -8.24 7.25
CA ILE A 88 -6.53 -9.66 7.36
C ILE A 88 -7.98 -9.95 6.94
N PHE A 89 -8.91 -8.96 7.03
CA PHE A 89 -10.31 -9.10 6.63
C PHE A 89 -10.61 -8.59 5.21
N TYR A 90 -9.66 -7.88 4.60
CA TYR A 90 -9.75 -7.41 3.21
C TYR A 90 -8.42 -7.58 2.51
N GLN A 91 -8.25 -8.69 1.81
CA GLN A 91 -6.99 -9.05 1.18
C GLN A 91 -7.00 -8.79 -0.33
N ASN A 92 -8.16 -8.87 -0.98
CA ASN A 92 -8.34 -8.62 -2.43
C ASN A 92 -7.30 -9.36 -3.30
N THR A 93 -7.07 -10.64 -2.99
CA THR A 93 -5.97 -11.44 -3.55
C THR A 93 -6.03 -11.58 -5.07
N GLU A 94 -7.22 -11.68 -5.66
CA GLU A 94 -7.41 -11.80 -7.10
C GLU A 94 -6.84 -10.55 -7.84
N PHE A 95 -7.18 -9.36 -7.37
CA PHE A 95 -6.64 -8.12 -7.93
C PHE A 95 -5.14 -7.98 -7.69
N GLN A 96 -4.67 -8.35 -6.51
CA GLN A 96 -3.25 -8.30 -6.18
C GLN A 96 -2.42 -9.22 -7.07
N ASP A 97 -2.88 -10.45 -7.32
CA ASP A 97 -2.22 -11.39 -8.22
C ASP A 97 -2.24 -10.91 -9.67
N TYR A 98 -3.31 -10.22 -10.06
CA TYR A 98 -3.39 -9.60 -11.37
C TYR A 98 -2.32 -8.51 -11.55
N VAL A 99 -2.18 -7.57 -10.62
CA VAL A 99 -1.23 -6.45 -10.78
C VAL A 99 0.24 -6.87 -10.62
N LYS A 100 0.52 -7.93 -9.86
CA LYS A 100 1.87 -8.53 -9.77
C LYS A 100 2.45 -8.92 -11.13
N GLN A 101 1.64 -9.29 -12.11
CA GLN A 101 2.09 -9.64 -13.46
C GLN A 101 2.79 -8.49 -14.18
N PHE A 102 2.53 -7.26 -13.76
CA PHE A 102 3.15 -6.03 -14.28
C PHE A 102 4.35 -5.55 -13.45
N GLY A 103 4.73 -6.32 -12.42
CA GLY A 103 5.79 -5.94 -11.48
C GLY A 103 5.34 -4.93 -10.41
N THR A 104 4.04 -4.67 -10.31
CA THR A 104 3.44 -3.73 -9.35
C THR A 104 3.37 -4.36 -7.96
N ILE A 105 3.85 -3.64 -6.94
CA ILE A 105 3.83 -4.06 -5.53
C ILE A 105 2.65 -3.39 -4.81
N ILE A 106 2.00 -4.13 -3.93
CA ILE A 106 0.95 -3.57 -3.07
C ILE A 106 1.60 -2.94 -1.84
N GLU A 107 1.23 -1.68 -1.57
CA GLU A 107 1.55 -0.97 -0.33
C GLU A 107 0.26 -0.86 0.49
N SER A 108 0.27 -1.49 1.67
CA SER A 108 -0.91 -1.66 2.51
C SER A 108 -1.09 -0.48 3.45
N TYR A 109 -2.10 0.37 3.22
CA TYR A 109 -2.57 1.24 4.28
C TYR A 109 -3.63 0.53 5.13
N TYR A 110 -3.83 0.99 6.35
CA TYR A 110 -4.65 0.32 7.35
C TYR A 110 -4.27 -1.16 7.58
N PRO A 111 -2.99 -1.49 7.75
CA PRO A 111 -2.56 -2.89 7.91
C PRO A 111 -3.25 -3.62 9.06
N PHE A 112 -3.78 -2.87 10.03
CA PHE A 112 -4.52 -3.38 11.18
C PHE A 112 -6.04 -3.18 11.09
N GLY A 113 -6.62 -2.89 9.92
CA GLY A 113 -8.06 -2.72 9.73
C GLY A 113 -8.59 -1.29 9.95
N GLY A 114 -7.69 -0.30 10.04
CA GLY A 114 -8.09 1.11 10.07
C GLY A 114 -8.72 1.61 11.37
N ARG A 115 -9.34 2.80 11.30
CA ARG A 115 -9.91 3.46 12.50
C ARG A 115 -11.12 2.70 13.02
N GLY A 116 -11.02 2.30 14.30
CA GLY A 116 -12.10 1.59 15.00
C GLY A 116 -12.02 0.07 14.91
N HIS A 117 -11.25 -0.50 13.98
CA HIS A 117 -11.16 -1.94 13.73
C HIS A 117 -9.77 -2.56 14.04
N THR A 118 -8.81 -1.72 14.45
CA THR A 118 -7.46 -2.18 14.85
C THR A 118 -7.52 -3.25 15.95
N SER A 119 -8.43 -3.07 16.94
CA SER A 119 -8.61 -4.03 18.02
C SER A 119 -9.14 -5.37 17.52
N ASP A 120 -10.03 -5.37 16.53
CA ASP A 120 -10.64 -6.58 15.99
C ASP A 120 -9.58 -7.44 15.26
N SER A 121 -8.70 -6.80 14.52
CA SER A 121 -7.59 -7.48 13.85
C SER A 121 -6.55 -8.01 14.83
N MET A 122 -6.08 -7.16 15.75
CA MET A 122 -4.99 -7.53 16.67
C MET A 122 -5.41 -8.56 17.71
N ASN A 123 -6.70 -8.62 18.07
CA ASN A 123 -7.24 -9.56 19.04
C ASN A 123 -8.05 -10.72 18.40
N ASN A 124 -7.95 -10.90 17.09
CA ASN A 124 -8.54 -12.06 16.43
C ASN A 124 -7.93 -13.35 16.98
N GLU A 125 -8.76 -14.35 17.27
CA GLU A 125 -8.34 -15.60 17.93
C GLU A 125 -7.23 -16.33 17.17
N THR A 126 -7.29 -16.37 15.83
CA THR A 126 -6.25 -16.96 14.98
C THR A 126 -4.94 -16.17 15.10
N ILE A 127 -5.01 -14.86 15.04
CA ILE A 127 -3.82 -13.99 15.19
C ILE A 127 -3.18 -14.14 16.57
N LEU A 128 -3.98 -14.19 17.64
CA LEU A 128 -3.47 -14.37 18.99
C LEU A 128 -2.83 -15.74 19.20
N ALA A 129 -3.40 -16.80 18.65
CA ALA A 129 -2.81 -18.14 18.74
C ALA A 129 -1.44 -18.22 18.04
N ILE A 130 -1.31 -17.61 16.87
CA ILE A 130 -0.03 -17.52 16.15
C ILE A 130 0.96 -16.65 16.94
N ALA A 131 0.50 -15.51 17.48
CA ALA A 131 1.33 -14.61 18.27
C ALA A 131 1.91 -15.32 19.52
N GLU A 132 1.10 -16.10 20.24
CA GLU A 132 1.54 -16.90 21.38
C GLU A 132 2.61 -17.92 20.97
N ALA A 133 2.41 -18.64 19.86
CA ALA A 133 3.36 -19.63 19.37
C ALA A 133 4.74 -19.06 19.05
N HIS A 134 4.79 -17.80 18.57
CA HIS A 134 6.03 -17.09 18.23
C HIS A 134 6.57 -16.20 19.35
N GLY A 135 5.86 -16.03 20.47
CA GLY A 135 6.22 -15.08 21.52
C GLY A 135 6.17 -13.63 21.05
N LYS A 136 5.26 -13.31 20.13
CA LYS A 136 5.06 -12.00 19.48
C LYS A 136 3.69 -11.43 19.81
N THR A 137 3.44 -10.20 19.39
CA THR A 137 2.12 -9.56 19.49
C THR A 137 1.30 -9.79 18.22
N GLY A 138 -0.02 -9.56 18.30
CA GLY A 138 -0.89 -9.62 17.14
C GLY A 138 -0.49 -8.62 16.04
N ALA A 139 -0.02 -7.43 16.43
CA ALA A 139 0.50 -6.44 15.49
C ALA A 139 1.72 -6.96 14.72
N GLN A 140 2.68 -7.56 15.41
CA GLN A 140 3.88 -8.14 14.80
C GLN A 140 3.53 -9.28 13.84
N VAL A 141 2.59 -10.17 14.21
CA VAL A 141 2.11 -11.25 13.34
C VAL A 141 1.48 -10.71 12.06
N ILE A 142 0.60 -9.72 12.16
CA ILE A 142 -0.07 -9.11 10.99
C ILE A 142 0.97 -8.45 10.06
N LEU A 143 1.92 -7.70 10.61
CA LEU A 143 2.96 -7.06 9.79
C LEU A 143 3.89 -8.09 9.15
N ARG A 144 4.25 -9.14 9.88
CA ARG A 144 5.07 -10.23 9.32
C ARG A 144 4.34 -10.96 8.18
N TRP A 145 3.05 -11.23 8.36
CA TRP A 145 2.20 -11.78 7.31
C TRP A 145 2.24 -10.92 6.04
N GLN A 146 2.06 -9.61 6.16
CA GLN A 146 2.10 -8.72 5.01
C GLN A 146 3.45 -8.77 4.29
N LEU A 147 4.56 -8.76 5.01
CA LEU A 147 5.89 -8.86 4.40
C LEU A 147 6.09 -10.21 3.69
N GLN A 148 5.66 -11.31 4.29
CA GLN A 148 5.79 -12.65 3.69
C GLN A 148 4.87 -12.84 2.47
N ALA A 149 3.72 -12.13 2.42
CA ALA A 149 2.86 -12.06 1.25
C ALA A 149 3.43 -11.15 0.12
N GLY A 150 4.55 -10.46 0.38
CA GLY A 150 5.22 -9.59 -0.59
C GLY A 150 4.65 -8.17 -0.63
N TYR A 151 3.99 -7.72 0.43
CA TYR A 151 3.43 -6.37 0.55
C TYR A 151 4.38 -5.42 1.29
N ILE A 152 4.23 -4.13 1.03
CA ILE A 152 4.83 -3.07 1.83
C ILE A 152 3.78 -2.65 2.86
N ALA A 153 4.06 -2.81 4.15
CA ALA A 153 3.17 -2.37 5.21
C ALA A 153 3.55 -0.96 5.68
N ILE A 154 2.55 -0.07 5.82
CA ILE A 154 2.76 1.29 6.33
C ILE A 154 1.94 1.54 7.61
N PRO A 155 2.30 0.86 8.74
CA PRO A 155 1.63 1.07 10.01
C PRO A 155 1.93 2.47 10.56
N GLY A 156 0.88 3.20 10.96
CA GLY A 156 1.02 4.50 11.61
C GLY A 156 0.92 4.38 13.13
N SER A 157 1.84 5.02 13.88
CA SER A 157 1.73 5.20 15.32
C SER A 157 2.42 6.49 15.76
N SER A 158 1.88 7.13 16.81
CA SER A 158 2.54 8.22 17.54
C SER A 158 3.18 7.74 18.86
N ASN A 159 3.00 6.47 19.23
CA ASN A 159 3.62 5.87 20.39
C ASN A 159 4.97 5.28 20.01
N PRO A 160 6.09 5.74 20.61
CA PRO A 160 7.43 5.23 20.32
C PRO A 160 7.57 3.71 20.56
N ASP A 161 6.91 3.16 21.57
CA ASP A 161 6.98 1.74 21.88
C ASP A 161 6.30 0.90 20.76
N HIS A 162 5.15 1.35 20.26
CA HIS A 162 4.49 0.70 19.11
C HIS A 162 5.31 0.83 17.83
N ILE A 163 6.04 1.94 17.64
CA ILE A 163 6.92 2.11 16.46
C ILE A 163 8.05 1.09 16.54
N ALA A 164 8.68 0.93 17.71
CA ALA A 164 9.73 -0.05 17.92
C ALA A 164 9.21 -1.49 17.74
N GLU A 165 8.05 -1.80 18.31
CA GLU A 165 7.36 -3.09 18.17
C GLU A 165 7.05 -3.42 16.71
N ASN A 166 6.50 -2.48 15.94
CA ASN A 166 6.18 -2.65 14.52
C ASN A 166 7.43 -2.93 13.66
N TYR A 167 8.61 -2.51 14.10
CA TYR A 167 9.87 -2.79 13.41
C TYR A 167 10.49 -4.13 13.82
N ASP A 168 10.15 -4.68 14.97
CA ASP A 168 10.68 -5.94 15.51
C ASP A 168 9.94 -7.17 14.96
N ILE A 169 10.02 -7.37 13.63
CA ILE A 169 9.29 -8.39 12.88
C ILE A 169 10.18 -9.22 11.94
N PHE A 170 11.52 -9.08 12.06
CA PHE A 170 12.45 -9.73 11.14
C PHE A 170 13.13 -10.98 11.72
N ASP A 171 12.90 -11.29 12.99
CA ASP A 171 13.51 -12.38 13.74
C ASP A 171 12.69 -13.67 13.80
N PHE A 172 11.52 -13.71 13.16
CA PHE A 172 10.65 -14.88 13.05
C PHE A 172 10.02 -14.99 11.66
N GLU A 173 9.51 -16.15 11.34
CA GLU A 173 8.79 -16.42 10.10
C GLU A 173 7.50 -17.19 10.39
N LEU A 174 6.43 -16.84 9.66
CA LEU A 174 5.19 -17.58 9.68
C LEU A 174 5.32 -18.79 8.76
N SER A 175 4.86 -19.94 9.23
CA SER A 175 4.77 -21.15 8.41
C SER A 175 3.72 -21.02 7.31
N SER A 176 3.78 -21.88 6.30
CA SER A 176 2.77 -21.91 5.22
C SER A 176 1.36 -22.16 5.75
N GLU A 177 1.23 -22.93 6.86
CA GLU A 177 -0.06 -23.21 7.50
C GLU A 177 -0.61 -21.95 8.18
N GLU A 178 0.22 -21.21 8.93
CA GLU A 178 -0.17 -19.93 9.57
C GLU A 178 -0.54 -18.88 8.52
N MET A 179 0.21 -18.80 7.42
CA MET A 179 -0.14 -17.93 6.28
C MET A 179 -1.51 -18.28 5.70
N GLN A 180 -1.85 -19.57 5.56
CA GLN A 180 -3.16 -20.02 5.10
C GLN A 180 -4.27 -19.72 6.12
N GLN A 181 -4.00 -19.89 7.41
CA GLN A 181 -4.95 -19.54 8.47
C GLN A 181 -5.30 -18.05 8.43
N ILE A 182 -4.31 -17.17 8.23
CA ILE A 182 -4.54 -15.73 8.08
C ILE A 182 -5.28 -15.44 6.78
N ALA A 183 -4.92 -16.10 5.67
CA ALA A 183 -5.64 -15.93 4.40
C ALA A 183 -7.13 -16.30 4.52
N ALA A 184 -7.47 -17.28 5.35
CA ALA A 184 -8.85 -17.69 5.58
C ALA A 184 -9.70 -16.67 6.37
N LEU A 185 -9.09 -15.62 6.93
CA LEU A 185 -9.80 -14.53 7.63
C LEU A 185 -10.40 -13.50 6.67
N ASP A 186 -10.08 -13.56 5.39
CA ASP A 186 -10.61 -12.62 4.39
C ASP A 186 -12.14 -12.72 4.29
N THR A 187 -12.82 -11.63 4.59
CA THR A 187 -14.28 -11.50 4.46
C THR A 187 -14.68 -10.60 3.30
N GLY A 188 -13.72 -9.98 2.64
CA GLY A 188 -13.95 -8.94 1.64
C GLY A 188 -14.46 -7.63 2.24
N GLU A 189 -14.41 -7.46 3.56
CA GLU A 189 -14.89 -6.27 4.27
C GLU A 189 -13.83 -5.17 4.28
N ARG A 190 -14.14 -4.04 3.64
CA ARG A 190 -13.31 -2.85 3.58
C ARG A 190 -13.87 -1.77 4.50
N TYR A 191 -13.00 -0.99 5.15
CA TYR A 191 -13.37 0.04 6.15
C TYR A 191 -13.17 1.49 5.67
#